data_b715009134d6f1623ae4ab04658b88e3
#
_entry.id   b715009134d6f1623ae4ab04658b88e3
#
_cell.length_a   1.000
_cell.length_b   1.000
_cell.length_c   1.000
_cell.angle_alpha   90.00
_cell.angle_beta   90.00
_cell.angle_gamma   90.00
#
_symmetry.space_group_name_H-M   'P 1'
#
loop_
_entity.id
_entity.type
_entity.pdbx_description
1 polymer ?
#
loop_
_entity_poly.entity_id
_entity_poly.type
_entity_poly.pdbx_seq_one_letter_code
_entity_poly.pdbx_strand_id
1 'polypeptide(L)'
;MLPISAIAEQIAHQRKALGLSQTALAKRAHVGRSTLDALENGRMGELGYTKISNILSALGLEMRIQQASSSRPTLEELMSEESHD
;
A
#
# COMPACT_ATOMS: atom_id res chain seq x y z
N MET A 1 6.69 -10.32 -0.81
CA MET A 1 5.92 -9.57 0.17
C MET A 1 6.35 -8.11 0.16
N LEU A 2 5.38 -7.23 0.22
CA LEU A 2 5.66 -5.81 0.14
C LEU A 2 5.95 -5.27 1.54
N PRO A 3 7.12 -4.66 1.76
CA PRO A 3 7.41 -4.09 3.07
C PRO A 3 6.58 -2.84 3.31
N ILE A 4 6.39 -2.52 4.59
CA ILE A 4 5.58 -1.35 4.95
C ILE A 4 6.18 -0.04 4.40
N SER A 5 7.49 0.00 4.21
CA SER A 5 8.14 1.17 3.63
C SER A 5 7.69 1.42 2.19
N ALA A 6 7.46 0.36 1.43
CA ALA A 6 6.96 0.52 0.06
C ALA A 6 5.51 0.99 0.05
N ILE A 7 4.72 0.50 1.00
CA ILE A 7 3.34 0.96 1.16
C ILE A 7 3.34 2.43 1.55
N ALA A 8 4.23 2.82 2.46
CA ALA A 8 4.35 4.19 2.90
C ALA A 8 4.69 5.13 1.75
N GLU A 9 5.59 4.73 0.88
CA GLU A 9 5.96 5.52 -0.29
C GLU A 9 4.77 5.71 -1.23
N GLN A 10 4.01 4.66 -1.46
CA GLN A 10 2.84 4.74 -2.32
C GLN A 10 1.76 5.62 -1.74
N ILE A 11 1.57 5.56 -0.43
CA ILE A 11 0.61 6.42 0.26
C ILE A 11 0.99 7.88 0.08
N ALA A 12 2.24 8.22 0.35
CA ALA A 12 2.71 9.59 0.23
C ALA A 12 2.61 10.08 -1.21
N HIS A 13 3.00 9.25 -2.15
CA HIS A 13 2.96 9.59 -3.56
C HIS A 13 1.52 9.88 -4.02
N GLN A 14 0.61 8.97 -3.71
CA GLN A 14 -0.78 9.12 -4.13
C GLN A 14 -1.45 10.30 -3.43
N ARG A 15 -1.13 10.52 -2.15
CA ARG A 15 -1.66 11.65 -1.42
C ARG A 15 -1.28 12.96 -2.10
N LYS A 16 0.00 13.10 -2.45
CA LYS A 16 0.48 14.30 -3.12
C LYS A 16 -0.12 14.46 -4.51
N ALA A 17 -0.26 13.34 -5.21
CA ALA A 17 -0.86 13.37 -6.54
C ALA A 17 -2.31 13.85 -6.51
N LEU A 18 -3.02 13.57 -5.42
CA LEU A 18 -4.39 14.03 -5.23
C LEU A 18 -4.47 15.42 -4.62
N GLY A 19 -3.35 16.02 -4.30
CA GLY A 19 -3.33 17.36 -3.70
C GLY A 19 -3.80 17.39 -2.25
N LEU A 20 -3.74 16.27 -1.55
CA LEU A 20 -4.21 16.19 -0.18
C LEU A 20 -3.09 16.48 0.81
N SER A 21 -3.40 17.23 1.86
CA SER A 21 -2.49 17.38 2.99
C SER A 21 -2.58 16.14 3.87
N GLN A 22 -1.58 15.95 4.73
CA GLN A 22 -1.63 14.87 5.70
C GLN A 22 -2.84 14.99 6.60
N THR A 23 -3.17 16.21 7.02
CA THR A 23 -4.35 16.46 7.86
C THR A 23 -5.63 16.03 7.17
N ALA A 24 -5.77 16.37 5.91
CA ALA A 24 -6.96 16.01 5.15
C ALA A 24 -7.09 14.50 4.98
N LEU A 25 -5.98 13.83 4.65
CA LEU A 25 -6.01 12.39 4.49
C LEU A 25 -6.27 11.68 5.83
N ALA A 26 -5.65 12.14 6.89
CA ALA A 26 -5.85 11.56 8.22
C ALA A 26 -7.32 11.63 8.63
N LYS A 27 -7.96 12.75 8.36
CA LYS A 27 -9.39 12.91 8.64
C LYS A 27 -10.23 11.92 7.85
N ARG A 28 -9.97 11.79 6.57
CA ARG A 28 -10.72 10.87 5.71
C ARG A 28 -10.53 9.42 6.11
N ALA A 29 -9.35 9.08 6.56
CA ALA A 29 -9.02 7.72 6.94
C ALA A 29 -9.33 7.40 8.39
N HIS A 30 -9.76 8.39 9.16
CA HIS A 30 -10.05 8.22 10.58
C HIS A 30 -8.84 7.75 11.38
N VAL A 31 -7.68 8.32 11.07
CA VAL A 31 -6.44 8.05 11.80
C VAL A 31 -5.86 9.38 12.26
N GLY A 32 -4.97 9.33 13.24
CA GLY A 32 -4.29 10.53 13.69
C GLY A 32 -3.29 11.03 12.68
N ARG A 33 -3.13 12.34 12.56
CA ARG A 33 -2.16 12.91 11.64
C ARG A 33 -0.74 12.46 11.99
N SER A 34 -0.42 12.38 13.29
CA SER A 34 0.90 11.92 13.71
C SER A 34 1.16 10.48 13.32
N THR A 35 0.13 9.65 13.34
CA THR A 35 0.23 8.26 12.89
C THR A 35 0.51 8.21 11.39
N LEU A 36 -0.20 9.01 10.61
CA LEU A 36 0.02 9.09 9.18
C LEU A 36 1.41 9.61 8.86
N ASP A 37 1.85 10.65 9.56
CA ASP A 37 3.17 11.21 9.37
C ASP A 37 4.27 10.19 9.66
N ALA A 38 4.14 9.46 10.76
CA ALA A 38 5.10 8.43 11.12
C ALA A 38 5.14 7.32 10.06
N LEU A 39 3.97 6.94 9.55
CA LEU A 39 3.89 5.93 8.50
C LEU A 39 4.58 6.39 7.22
N GLU A 40 4.27 7.61 6.78
CA GLU A 40 4.84 8.13 5.53
C GLU A 40 6.35 8.31 5.62
N ASN A 41 6.86 8.58 6.80
CA ASN A 41 8.30 8.78 7.01
C ASN A 41 9.05 7.52 7.41
N GLY A 42 8.37 6.39 7.38
CA GLY A 42 9.01 5.12 7.66
C GLY A 42 9.40 4.90 9.12
N ARG A 43 8.82 5.69 10.04
CA ARG A 43 9.13 5.55 11.46
C ARG A 43 8.24 4.55 12.17
N MET A 44 7.28 3.99 11.46
CA MET A 44 6.34 3.04 12.03
C MET A 44 6.61 1.67 11.44
N GLY A 45 7.03 0.73 12.27
CA GLY A 45 7.35 -0.61 11.79
C GLY A 45 6.12 -1.48 11.61
N GLU A 46 5.04 -1.09 12.26
CA GLU A 46 3.86 -1.94 12.29
C GLU A 46 2.60 -1.09 12.42
N LEU A 47 1.60 -1.42 11.66
CA LEU A 47 0.33 -0.72 11.71
C LEU A 47 -0.77 -1.73 11.40
N GLY A 48 -1.87 -1.65 12.12
CA GLY A 48 -2.97 -2.58 11.94
C GLY A 48 -3.57 -2.50 10.55
N TYR A 49 -4.03 -3.65 10.07
CA TYR A 49 -4.61 -3.77 8.72
C TYR A 49 -5.75 -2.77 8.50
N THR A 50 -6.63 -2.61 9.49
CA THR A 50 -7.79 -1.72 9.34
C THR A 50 -7.35 -0.29 9.07
N LYS A 51 -6.34 0.18 9.78
CA LYS A 51 -5.85 1.54 9.58
C LYS A 51 -5.21 1.72 8.22
N ILE A 52 -4.40 0.76 7.80
CA ILE A 52 -3.79 0.81 6.47
C ILE A 52 -4.87 0.77 5.40
N SER A 53 -5.84 -0.10 5.54
CA SER A 53 -6.93 -0.24 4.59
C SER A 53 -7.74 1.06 4.49
N ASN A 54 -8.00 1.71 5.62
CA ASN A 54 -8.72 2.97 5.63
C ASN A 54 -7.94 4.07 4.90
N ILE A 55 -6.63 4.13 5.11
CA ILE A 55 -5.78 5.11 4.43
C ILE A 55 -5.80 4.86 2.92
N LEU A 56 -5.62 3.61 2.52
CA LEU A 56 -5.61 3.26 1.09
C LEU A 56 -6.96 3.56 0.46
N SER A 57 -8.04 3.23 1.15
CA SER A 57 -9.39 3.49 0.65
C SER A 57 -9.64 4.98 0.43
N ALA A 58 -9.16 5.81 1.37
CA ALA A 58 -9.29 7.25 1.26
C ALA A 58 -8.52 7.81 0.07
N LEU A 59 -7.52 7.08 -0.41
CA LEU A 59 -6.72 7.47 -1.57
C LEU A 59 -7.19 6.83 -2.87
N GLY A 60 -8.25 6.04 -2.82
CA GLY A 60 -8.71 5.30 -3.99
C GLY A 60 -7.85 4.10 -4.33
N LEU A 61 -7.11 3.63 -3.35
CA LEU A 61 -6.24 2.46 -3.50
C LEU A 61 -6.80 1.29 -2.72
N GLU A 62 -6.32 0.11 -3.03
CA GLU A 62 -6.69 -1.08 -2.26
C GLU A 62 -5.52 -2.04 -2.22
N MET A 63 -5.50 -2.85 -1.18
CA MET A 63 -4.56 -3.95 -1.10
C MET A 63 -5.16 -5.17 -1.73
N ARG A 64 -4.36 -5.88 -2.50
CA ARG A 64 -4.77 -7.12 -3.11
C ARG A 64 -3.89 -8.25 -2.64
N ILE A 65 -4.50 -9.40 -2.44
CA ILE A 65 -3.77 -10.60 -2.12
C ILE A 65 -3.55 -11.35 -3.41
N GLN A 66 -2.31 -11.67 -3.70
CA GLN A 66 -1.98 -12.45 -4.87
C GLN A 66 -0.87 -13.40 -4.50
N GLN A 67 -0.71 -14.42 -5.28
CA GLN A 67 0.33 -15.40 -5.03
C GLN A 67 1.69 -14.73 -5.10
N ALA A 68 2.47 -14.92 -4.05
CA ALA A 68 3.80 -14.33 -4.00
C ALA A 68 4.72 -15.05 -5.00
N SER A 69 5.56 -14.25 -5.63
CA SER A 69 6.62 -14.77 -6.46
C SER A 69 7.91 -14.19 -5.91
N SER A 70 8.76 -15.02 -5.36
CA SER A 70 10.03 -14.56 -4.80
C SER A 70 10.95 -14.05 -5.91
N SER A 71 10.66 -14.44 -7.11
CA SER A 71 11.34 -13.95 -8.29
C SER A 71 10.28 -13.74 -9.34
N ARG A 72 10.63 -13.01 -10.38
CA ARG A 72 9.72 -12.87 -11.49
C ARG A 72 9.44 -14.25 -12.07
N PRO A 73 8.21 -14.51 -12.48
CA PRO A 73 7.93 -15.76 -13.17
C PRO A 73 8.82 -15.87 -14.40
N THR A 74 9.35 -17.06 -14.62
CA THR A 74 10.12 -17.31 -15.83
C THR A 74 9.17 -17.44 -16.98
N LEU A 75 9.71 -17.34 -18.18
CA LEU A 75 8.91 -17.57 -19.37
C LEU A 75 8.28 -18.95 -19.36
N GLU A 76 9.02 -19.93 -18.87
CA GLU A 76 8.50 -21.28 -18.77
C GLU A 76 7.31 -21.38 -17.84
N GLU A 77 7.39 -20.68 -16.70
CA GLU A 77 6.28 -20.65 -15.75
C GLU A 77 5.05 -20.03 -16.37
N LEU A 78 5.23 -18.94 -17.09
CA LEU A 78 4.13 -18.26 -17.74
C LEU A 78 3.50 -19.13 -18.81
N MET A 79 4.32 -19.81 -19.58
CA MET A 79 3.84 -20.71 -20.61
C MET A 79 3.12 -21.91 -20.02
N SER A 80 3.63 -22.41 -18.90
CA SER A 80 3.00 -23.51 -18.21
C SER A 80 1.62 -23.13 -17.70
N GLU A 81 1.49 -21.93 -17.17
CA GLU A 81 0.19 -21.43 -16.71
C GLU A 81 -0.80 -21.31 -17.86
N GLU A 82 -0.33 -20.82 -18.99
CA GLU A 82 -1.18 -20.71 -20.17
C GLU A 82 -1.63 -22.07 -20.67
N SER A 83 -0.74 -23.03 -20.63
CA SER A 83 -1.07 -24.36 -21.12
C SER A 83 -1.99 -25.12 -20.18
N HIS A 84 -2.15 -24.65 -18.97
CA HIS A 84 -3.06 -25.23 -18.00
C HIS A 84 -4.51 -24.95 -18.35
N ASP A 85 -4.73 -23.94 -19.07
CA ASP A 85 -6.07 -23.50 -19.43
C ASP A 85 -6.67 -24.26 -20.62
#